data_7be4ff6e31a24cdf75818921aede15ce
#
_entry.id   7be4ff6e31a24cdf75818921aede15ce
#
_cell.length_a   1.000
_cell.length_b   1.000
_cell.length_c   1.000
_cell.angle_alpha   90.00
_cell.angle_beta   90.00
_cell.angle_gamma   90.00
#
_symmetry.space_group_name_H-M   'P 1'
#
loop_
_entity.id
_entity.type
_entity.pdbx_description
1 polymer ?
#
loop_
_entity_poly.entity_id
_entity_poly.type
_entity_poly.pdbx_seq_one_letter_code
_entity_poly.pdbx_strand_id
1 'polypeptide(L)'
;ANAYSDEAVKKIFHLKKRPKNNPLIVHYSNLSKLKDDCHVNNNFLNLYKTFCPGPITFVLKLKRSSKISKIVTNSKKTLAIRFPKHSVTNKLLKILDYPLAAPSANISSKLSSVKAVDVKEEFGNKINYILDGGQSKIGVESTIISLVNNPTILRLGGLEISKIRKILKRKIIINTNPNKKVAPGQSKL
;
A
#
# COMPACT_ATOMS: atom_id res chain seq x y z
N ALA A 1 6.41 4.94 8.00
CA ALA A 1 7.34 4.38 8.99
C ALA A 1 8.16 3.25 8.38
N ASN A 2 9.32 2.92 8.98
CA ASN A 2 10.11 1.75 8.62
C ASN A 2 9.26 0.48 8.75
N ALA A 3 9.06 -0.25 7.65
CA ALA A 3 8.21 -1.43 7.62
C ALA A 3 8.82 -2.66 8.32
N TYR A 4 10.12 -2.61 8.66
CA TYR A 4 10.83 -3.65 9.40
C TYR A 4 10.78 -3.43 10.92
N SER A 5 10.41 -2.23 11.40
CA SER A 5 10.38 -1.89 12.82
C SER A 5 8.97 -1.99 13.39
N ASP A 6 8.77 -2.91 14.32
CA ASP A 6 7.50 -3.06 15.05
C ASP A 6 7.13 -1.77 15.79
N GLU A 7 8.11 -1.11 16.41
CA GLU A 7 7.89 0.14 17.13
C GLU A 7 7.40 1.25 16.21
N ALA A 8 8.08 1.45 15.07
CA ALA A 8 7.70 2.47 14.10
C ALA A 8 6.30 2.20 13.50
N VAL A 9 5.97 0.94 13.25
CA VAL A 9 4.65 0.54 12.75
C VAL A 9 3.56 0.74 13.81
N LYS A 10 3.80 0.41 15.07
CA LYS A 10 2.86 0.67 16.19
C LYS A 10 2.50 2.15 16.30
N LYS A 11 3.47 3.06 16.09
CA LYS A 11 3.22 4.52 16.08
C LYS A 11 2.19 4.92 15.02
N ILE A 12 2.19 4.29 13.82
CA ILE A 12 1.15 4.55 12.80
C ILE A 12 -0.23 4.16 13.32
N PHE A 13 -0.38 2.97 13.89
CA PHE A 13 -1.68 2.48 14.37
C PHE A 13 -2.21 3.37 15.51
N HIS A 14 -1.34 3.74 16.45
CA HIS A 14 -1.70 4.63 17.56
C HIS A 14 -2.12 6.02 17.06
N LEU A 15 -1.28 6.67 16.27
CA LEU A 15 -1.50 8.04 15.79
C LEU A 15 -2.79 8.16 14.97
N LYS A 16 -3.06 7.16 14.12
CA LYS A 16 -4.23 7.14 13.24
C LYS A 16 -5.49 6.57 13.90
N LYS A 17 -5.43 6.09 15.13
CA LYS A 17 -6.50 5.29 15.77
C LYS A 17 -6.95 4.14 14.85
N ARG A 18 -5.98 3.51 14.15
CA ARG A 18 -6.26 2.51 13.13
C ARG A 18 -6.60 1.16 13.77
N PRO A 19 -7.68 0.47 13.33
CA PRO A 19 -7.97 -0.88 13.79
C PRO A 19 -6.80 -1.83 13.52
N LYS A 20 -6.36 -2.59 14.52
CA LYS A 20 -5.20 -3.52 14.43
C LYS A 20 -5.36 -4.57 13.33
N ASN A 21 -6.59 -4.95 12.99
CA ASN A 21 -6.91 -5.92 11.94
C ASN A 21 -6.88 -5.35 10.51
N ASN A 22 -6.56 -4.06 10.34
CA ASN A 22 -6.49 -3.42 9.03
C ASN A 22 -5.02 -3.29 8.59
N PRO A 23 -4.49 -4.18 7.70
CA PRO A 23 -3.08 -4.20 7.33
C PRO A 23 -2.63 -2.90 6.65
N LEU A 24 -1.33 -2.73 6.48
CA LEU A 24 -0.75 -1.55 5.84
C LEU A 24 -0.23 -1.88 4.43
N ILE A 25 -0.17 -0.86 3.57
CA ILE A 25 0.54 -0.94 2.29
C ILE A 25 1.99 -0.55 2.52
N VAL A 26 2.91 -1.33 1.95
CA VAL A 26 4.35 -1.07 1.98
C VAL A 26 4.81 -0.55 0.63
N HIS A 27 5.57 0.53 0.66
CA HIS A 27 6.07 1.22 -0.51
C HIS A 27 7.53 0.87 -0.77
N TYR A 28 7.84 0.50 -2.01
CA TYR A 28 9.17 0.12 -2.47
C TYR A 28 9.66 1.08 -3.56
N SER A 29 10.98 1.31 -3.61
CA SER A 29 11.62 2.11 -4.66
C SER A 29 11.77 1.32 -5.96
N ASN A 30 12.01 0.01 -5.88
CA ASN A 30 12.28 -0.84 -7.04
C ASN A 30 11.96 -2.33 -6.76
N LEU A 31 12.03 -3.12 -7.84
CA LEU A 31 11.70 -4.55 -7.81
C LEU A 31 12.73 -5.39 -7.05
N SER A 32 14.01 -4.98 -7.04
CA SER A 32 15.07 -5.71 -6.33
C SER A 32 14.75 -5.79 -4.84
N LYS A 33 14.54 -4.64 -4.19
CA LYS A 33 14.16 -4.57 -2.77
C LYS A 33 12.88 -5.36 -2.45
N LEU A 34 11.88 -5.37 -3.36
CA LEU A 34 10.67 -6.15 -3.16
C LEU A 34 10.95 -7.67 -3.14
N LYS A 35 11.88 -8.14 -3.97
CA LYS A 35 12.21 -9.57 -4.06
C LYS A 35 12.80 -10.14 -2.78
N ASP A 36 13.34 -9.32 -1.89
CA ASP A 36 13.81 -9.76 -0.58
C ASP A 36 12.65 -10.20 0.32
N ASP A 37 11.49 -9.53 0.19
CA ASP A 37 10.34 -9.75 1.04
C ASP A 37 9.24 -10.63 0.43
N CYS A 38 9.04 -10.60 -0.89
CA CYS A 38 7.90 -11.24 -1.53
C CYS A 38 8.28 -12.21 -2.65
N HIS A 39 7.43 -13.23 -2.81
CA HIS A 39 7.44 -14.04 -4.03
C HIS A 39 6.76 -13.28 -5.16
N VAL A 40 7.46 -13.14 -6.29
CA VAL A 40 6.93 -12.53 -7.51
C VAL A 40 6.56 -13.60 -8.52
N ASN A 41 5.46 -13.40 -9.26
CA ASN A 41 5.01 -14.29 -10.33
C ASN A 41 4.84 -13.53 -11.65
N ASN A 42 4.62 -14.24 -12.75
CA ASN A 42 4.52 -13.64 -14.08
C ASN A 42 3.36 -12.63 -14.20
N ASN A 43 2.21 -12.89 -13.55
CA ASN A 43 1.10 -11.94 -13.53
C ASN A 43 1.51 -10.60 -12.91
N PHE A 44 2.23 -10.64 -11.78
CA PHE A 44 2.77 -9.45 -11.16
C PHE A 44 3.77 -8.74 -12.06
N LEU A 45 4.72 -9.47 -12.67
CA LEU A 45 5.75 -8.86 -13.52
C LEU A 45 5.15 -8.15 -14.73
N ASN A 46 4.14 -8.74 -15.36
CA ASN A 46 3.43 -8.13 -16.50
C ASN A 46 2.72 -6.83 -16.10
N LEU A 47 2.00 -6.84 -14.99
CA LEU A 47 1.33 -5.63 -14.47
C LEU A 47 2.33 -4.59 -13.96
N TYR A 48 3.42 -5.02 -13.33
CA TYR A 48 4.49 -4.13 -12.87
C TYR A 48 5.12 -3.35 -14.02
N LYS A 49 5.51 -4.05 -15.10
CA LYS A 49 6.10 -3.42 -16.29
C LYS A 49 5.19 -2.36 -16.92
N THR A 50 3.87 -2.57 -16.86
CA THR A 50 2.90 -1.69 -17.52
C THR A 50 2.44 -0.54 -16.63
N PHE A 51 2.24 -0.77 -15.33
CA PHE A 51 1.54 0.16 -14.45
C PHE A 51 2.39 0.72 -13.30
N CYS A 52 3.63 0.27 -13.14
CA CYS A 52 4.50 0.81 -12.08
C CYS A 52 5.63 1.69 -12.64
N PRO A 53 5.89 2.81 -11.93
CA PRO A 53 5.20 3.30 -10.73
C PRO A 53 3.80 3.86 -11.04
N GLY A 54 2.83 3.63 -10.13
CA GLY A 54 1.45 4.05 -10.44
C GLY A 54 0.40 3.84 -9.34
N PRO A 55 -0.90 4.05 -9.71
CA PRO A 55 -2.01 3.96 -8.77
C PRO A 55 -2.52 2.52 -8.59
N ILE A 56 -1.62 1.55 -8.53
CA ILE A 56 -1.92 0.13 -8.32
C ILE A 56 -1.17 -0.40 -7.09
N THR A 57 -1.85 -1.25 -6.32
CA THR A 57 -1.31 -1.97 -5.17
C THR A 57 -1.49 -3.46 -5.42
N PHE A 58 -0.45 -4.24 -5.18
CA PHE A 58 -0.48 -5.69 -5.33
C PHE A 58 -0.46 -6.37 -3.96
N VAL A 59 -1.25 -7.44 -3.80
CA VAL A 59 -1.10 -8.35 -2.66
C VAL A 59 -0.36 -9.58 -3.15
N LEU A 60 0.82 -9.82 -2.57
CA LEU A 60 1.73 -10.90 -2.93
C LEU A 60 1.98 -11.83 -1.73
N LYS A 61 2.45 -13.04 -1.99
CA LYS A 61 2.87 -13.99 -0.95
C LYS A 61 4.17 -13.49 -0.30
N LEU A 62 4.15 -13.34 1.02
CA LEU A 62 5.31 -12.95 1.81
C LEU A 62 6.30 -14.12 1.91
N LYS A 63 7.59 -13.84 1.81
CA LYS A 63 8.65 -14.85 2.06
C LYS A 63 8.77 -15.10 3.57
N ARG A 64 9.17 -16.32 3.93
CA ARG A 64 9.47 -16.66 5.34
C ARG A 64 10.67 -15.89 5.90
N SER A 65 11.63 -15.55 5.03
CA SER A 65 12.83 -14.76 5.34
C SER A 65 12.59 -13.25 5.41
N SER A 66 11.38 -12.78 5.08
CA SER A 66 11.08 -11.35 5.08
C SER A 66 11.22 -10.73 6.47
N LYS A 67 11.84 -9.55 6.51
CA LYS A 67 11.98 -8.73 7.72
C LYS A 67 10.75 -7.86 8.02
N ILE A 68 9.71 -7.92 7.18
CA ILE A 68 8.49 -7.11 7.37
C ILE A 68 7.85 -7.42 8.73
N SER A 69 7.60 -6.38 9.50
CA SER A 69 6.90 -6.46 10.77
C SER A 69 5.57 -7.21 10.64
N LYS A 70 5.31 -8.16 11.52
CA LYS A 70 4.04 -8.90 11.56
C LYS A 70 2.84 -7.98 11.79
N ILE A 71 3.04 -6.82 12.38
CA ILE A 71 2.01 -5.80 12.61
C ILE A 71 1.53 -5.20 11.28
N VAL A 72 2.44 -4.99 10.31
CA VAL A 72 2.10 -4.51 8.96
C VAL A 72 1.09 -5.41 8.28
N THR A 73 1.28 -6.71 8.36
CA THR A 73 0.47 -7.72 7.69
C THR A 73 -0.69 -8.25 8.55
N ASN A 74 -0.77 -7.84 9.82
CA ASN A 74 -1.63 -8.47 10.82
C ASN A 74 -1.39 -10.00 10.86
N SER A 75 -0.13 -10.39 10.93
CA SER A 75 0.37 -11.78 10.94
C SER A 75 -0.05 -12.64 9.74
N LYS A 76 -0.50 -12.04 8.65
CA LYS A 76 -0.84 -12.77 7.41
C LYS A 76 0.40 -13.13 6.61
N LYS A 77 0.30 -14.19 5.83
CA LYS A 77 1.36 -14.67 4.92
C LYS A 77 1.37 -13.90 3.57
N THR A 78 0.77 -12.70 3.54
CA THR A 78 0.66 -11.86 2.36
C THR A 78 0.98 -10.42 2.70
N LEU A 79 1.51 -9.68 1.74
CA LEU A 79 1.87 -8.27 1.87
C LEU A 79 1.21 -7.45 0.76
N ALA A 80 0.61 -6.32 1.12
CA ALA A 80 0.16 -5.31 0.17
C ALA A 80 1.31 -4.36 -0.14
N ILE A 81 1.70 -4.24 -1.43
CA ILE A 81 2.85 -3.45 -1.87
C ILE A 81 2.48 -2.46 -2.94
N ARG A 82 3.19 -1.33 -3.01
CA ARG A 82 3.01 -0.31 -4.03
C ARG A 82 4.34 0.33 -4.44
N PHE A 83 4.43 0.69 -5.72
CA PHE A 83 5.48 1.55 -6.28
C PHE A 83 4.85 2.91 -6.60
N PRO A 84 5.02 3.92 -5.75
CA PRO A 84 4.32 5.19 -5.90
C PRO A 84 4.89 6.01 -7.06
N LYS A 85 4.01 6.66 -7.85
CA LYS A 85 4.41 7.61 -8.89
C LYS A 85 4.42 9.02 -8.30
N HIS A 86 5.45 9.34 -7.53
CA HIS A 86 5.61 10.65 -6.90
C HIS A 86 7.09 10.96 -6.70
N SER A 87 7.57 12.09 -7.22
CA SER A 87 9.01 12.42 -7.24
C SER A 87 9.64 12.48 -5.85
N VAL A 88 9.03 13.21 -4.92
CA VAL A 88 9.52 13.36 -3.54
C VAL A 88 9.53 12.02 -2.81
N THR A 89 8.44 11.24 -2.90
CA THR A 89 8.35 9.91 -2.30
C THR A 89 9.40 8.96 -2.87
N ASN A 90 9.64 9.00 -4.19
CA ASN A 90 10.64 8.16 -4.82
C ASN A 90 12.08 8.55 -4.43
N LYS A 91 12.39 9.84 -4.28
CA LYS A 91 13.67 10.29 -3.73
C LYS A 91 13.88 9.74 -2.32
N LEU A 92 12.88 9.89 -1.45
CA LEU A 92 12.92 9.34 -0.08
C LEU A 92 13.16 7.82 -0.08
N LEU A 93 12.37 7.04 -0.84
CA LEU A 93 12.49 5.59 -0.90
C LEU A 93 13.84 5.10 -1.46
N LYS A 94 14.51 5.91 -2.30
CA LYS A 94 15.83 5.55 -2.85
C LYS A 94 16.96 5.69 -1.82
N ILE A 95 16.90 6.69 -0.94
CA ILE A 95 17.93 6.93 0.08
C ILE A 95 17.77 6.03 1.31
N LEU A 96 16.57 5.44 1.51
CA LEU A 96 16.34 4.52 2.63
C LEU A 96 16.79 3.09 2.27
N ASP A 97 17.37 2.39 3.21
CA ASP A 97 17.76 0.97 3.10
C ASP A 97 16.59 0.01 3.42
N TYR A 98 15.45 0.54 3.87
CA TYR A 98 14.22 -0.20 4.20
C TYR A 98 12.99 0.34 3.45
N PRO A 99 11.95 -0.49 3.25
CA PRO A 99 10.69 -0.05 2.66
C PRO A 99 9.81 0.68 3.70
N LEU A 100 8.89 1.51 3.21
CA LEU A 100 8.01 2.31 4.07
C LEU A 100 6.59 1.75 4.14
N ALA A 101 6.11 1.44 5.33
CA ALA A 101 4.69 1.29 5.61
C ALA A 101 4.05 2.69 5.68
N ALA A 102 3.14 3.01 4.76
CA ALA A 102 2.51 4.32 4.69
C ALA A 102 1.04 4.21 4.24
N PRO A 103 0.08 4.32 5.17
CA PRO A 103 -1.33 4.53 4.87
C PRO A 103 -1.60 5.97 4.43
N SER A 104 -2.86 6.32 4.09
CA SER A 104 -3.29 7.71 3.91
C SER A 104 -3.00 8.55 5.15
N ALA A 105 -2.75 9.85 4.98
CA ALA A 105 -2.33 10.75 6.06
C ALA A 105 -3.56 11.43 6.74
N ASN A 106 -4.45 10.61 7.31
CA ASN A 106 -5.65 11.04 8.03
C ASN A 106 -5.90 10.10 9.23
N ILE A 107 -6.70 10.52 10.20
CA ILE A 107 -7.27 9.62 11.22
C ILE A 107 -8.18 8.59 10.51
N SER A 108 -8.15 7.34 10.96
CA SER A 108 -8.95 6.27 10.34
C SER A 108 -10.43 6.63 10.30
N SER A 109 -11.08 6.31 9.18
CA SER A 109 -12.50 6.62 8.88
C SER A 109 -12.79 8.08 8.55
N LYS A 110 -11.83 8.99 8.57
CA LYS A 110 -11.97 10.34 8.02
C LYS A 110 -11.58 10.40 6.54
N LEU A 111 -11.89 11.51 5.88
CA LEU A 111 -11.46 11.76 4.51
C LEU A 111 -9.93 11.80 4.40
N SER A 112 -9.40 11.25 3.31
CA SER A 112 -7.96 11.28 3.06
C SER A 112 -7.51 12.71 2.76
N SER A 113 -6.47 13.17 3.47
CA SER A 113 -5.83 14.46 3.23
C SER A 113 -5.26 14.53 1.81
N VAL A 114 -5.44 15.67 1.14
CA VAL A 114 -4.95 15.90 -0.23
C VAL A 114 -3.83 16.93 -0.30
N LYS A 115 -3.63 17.71 0.77
CA LYS A 115 -2.58 18.73 0.91
C LYS A 115 -1.83 18.57 2.23
N ALA A 116 -0.63 19.15 2.32
CA ALA A 116 0.15 19.15 3.56
C ALA A 116 -0.54 19.90 4.70
N VAL A 117 -1.28 20.98 4.40
CA VAL A 117 -2.04 21.73 5.40
C VAL A 117 -3.12 20.87 6.07
N ASP A 118 -3.84 20.03 5.30
CA ASP A 118 -4.85 19.11 5.85
C ASP A 118 -4.23 18.16 6.87
N VAL A 119 -3.00 17.67 6.58
CA VAL A 119 -2.26 16.78 7.48
C VAL A 119 -1.84 17.51 8.76
N LYS A 120 -1.40 18.77 8.64
CA LYS A 120 -1.03 19.62 9.78
C LYS A 120 -2.23 19.88 10.69
N GLU A 121 -3.37 20.21 10.11
CA GLU A 121 -4.62 20.43 10.84
C GLU A 121 -5.10 19.15 11.54
N GLU A 122 -5.02 17.99 10.86
CA GLU A 122 -5.49 16.71 11.40
C GLU A 122 -4.65 16.20 12.56
N PHE A 123 -3.32 16.34 12.48
CA PHE A 123 -2.39 15.73 13.44
C PHE A 123 -1.72 16.74 14.38
N GLY A 124 -1.65 18.02 14.01
CA GLY A 124 -1.02 19.07 14.81
C GLY A 124 0.41 18.68 15.25
N ASN A 125 0.69 18.89 16.51
CA ASN A 125 2.01 18.60 17.12
C ASN A 125 2.28 17.09 17.36
N LYS A 126 1.36 16.19 16.95
CA LYS A 126 1.56 14.74 17.11
C LYS A 126 2.53 14.15 16.09
N ILE A 127 2.88 14.91 15.06
CA ILE A 127 3.88 14.54 14.04
C ILE A 127 4.93 15.65 13.94
N ASN A 128 6.21 15.26 13.91
CA ASN A 128 7.32 16.23 13.90
C ASN A 128 7.62 16.77 12.50
N TYR A 129 7.32 15.98 11.45
CA TYR A 129 7.70 16.32 10.08
C TYR A 129 6.56 16.02 9.11
N ILE A 130 6.34 16.95 8.17
CA ILE A 130 5.47 16.76 7.01
C ILE A 130 6.34 17.03 5.78
N LEU A 131 6.48 16.01 4.93
CA LEU A 131 7.14 16.15 3.66
C LEU A 131 6.11 16.62 2.62
N ASP A 132 6.11 17.92 2.34
CA ASP A 132 5.17 18.48 1.38
C ASP A 132 5.56 18.09 -0.06
N GLY A 133 4.71 17.33 -0.68
CA GLY A 133 4.83 16.91 -2.07
C GLY A 133 3.84 17.63 -3.00
N GLY A 134 3.17 18.65 -2.52
CA GLY A 134 2.09 19.34 -3.20
C GLY A 134 0.75 18.60 -3.12
N GLN A 135 -0.24 19.10 -3.82
CA GLN A 135 -1.60 18.56 -3.81
C GLN A 135 -1.70 17.22 -4.54
N SER A 136 -2.47 16.28 -3.98
CA SER A 136 -2.79 15.00 -4.62
C SER A 136 -3.56 15.20 -5.92
N LYS A 137 -3.01 14.70 -7.05
CA LYS A 137 -3.60 14.91 -8.38
C LYS A 137 -4.80 14.01 -8.68
N ILE A 138 -4.86 12.83 -8.08
CA ILE A 138 -5.89 11.82 -8.43
C ILE A 138 -7.05 11.85 -7.43
N GLY A 139 -6.82 12.19 -6.16
CA GLY A 139 -7.84 12.31 -5.12
C GLY A 139 -8.49 10.98 -4.69
N VAL A 140 -8.19 9.87 -5.40
CA VAL A 140 -8.68 8.53 -5.09
C VAL A 140 -7.53 7.58 -4.80
N GLU A 141 -7.81 6.56 -4.01
CA GLU A 141 -6.82 5.57 -3.60
C GLU A 141 -6.43 4.61 -4.75
N SER A 142 -5.36 3.84 -4.56
CA SER A 142 -4.90 2.85 -5.54
C SER A 142 -5.89 1.70 -5.69
N THR A 143 -6.04 1.17 -6.91
CA THR A 143 -6.69 -0.12 -7.15
C THR A 143 -5.86 -1.22 -6.51
N ILE A 144 -6.48 -2.14 -5.76
CA ILE A 144 -5.78 -3.26 -5.10
C ILE A 144 -6.14 -4.56 -5.79
N ILE A 145 -5.12 -5.28 -6.24
CA ILE A 145 -5.25 -6.61 -6.82
C ILE A 145 -4.43 -7.65 -6.04
N SER A 146 -5.06 -8.75 -5.68
CA SER A 146 -4.36 -9.94 -5.16
C SER A 146 -3.88 -10.82 -6.32
N LEU A 147 -2.62 -11.24 -6.24
CA LEU A 147 -1.98 -12.13 -7.20
C LEU A 147 -1.42 -13.40 -6.52
N VAL A 148 -1.91 -13.70 -5.32
CA VAL A 148 -1.48 -14.88 -4.53
C VAL A 148 -1.96 -16.17 -5.18
N ASN A 149 -3.22 -16.18 -5.62
CA ASN A 149 -3.88 -17.27 -6.35
C ASN A 149 -4.44 -16.71 -7.66
N ASN A 150 -5.73 -16.90 -7.91
CA ASN A 150 -6.41 -16.26 -9.03
C ASN A 150 -6.43 -14.73 -8.86
N PRO A 151 -6.15 -13.97 -9.93
CA PRO A 151 -6.19 -12.51 -9.87
C PRO A 151 -7.54 -12.01 -9.35
N THR A 152 -7.51 -11.30 -8.22
CA THR A 152 -8.72 -10.83 -7.54
C THR A 152 -8.61 -9.36 -7.20
N ILE A 153 -9.53 -8.53 -7.68
CA ILE A 153 -9.65 -7.13 -7.26
C ILE A 153 -10.22 -7.09 -5.86
N LEU A 154 -9.49 -6.45 -4.96
CA LEU A 154 -9.84 -6.30 -3.54
C LEU A 154 -10.36 -4.90 -3.22
N ARG A 155 -10.00 -3.90 -4.03
CA ARG A 155 -10.46 -2.52 -3.93
C ARG A 155 -10.43 -1.87 -5.29
N LEU A 156 -11.50 -1.16 -5.64
CA LEU A 156 -11.53 -0.26 -6.78
C LEU A 156 -10.76 1.02 -6.46
N GLY A 157 -10.11 1.63 -7.42
CA GLY A 157 -9.31 2.84 -7.25
C GLY A 157 -8.92 3.48 -8.56
N GLY A 158 -7.83 4.26 -8.56
CA GLY A 158 -7.42 5.08 -9.70
C GLY A 158 -6.96 4.35 -10.96
N LEU A 159 -6.85 3.01 -10.96
CA LEU A 159 -6.58 2.23 -12.17
C LEU A 159 -7.80 1.38 -12.53
N GLU A 160 -8.30 1.54 -13.77
CA GLU A 160 -9.44 0.81 -14.29
C GLU A 160 -9.17 -0.70 -14.45
N ILE A 161 -10.17 -1.52 -14.11
CA ILE A 161 -10.07 -2.99 -14.22
C ILE A 161 -9.91 -3.43 -15.67
N SER A 162 -10.53 -2.75 -16.62
CA SER A 162 -10.43 -2.99 -18.06
C SER A 162 -8.96 -3.04 -18.52
N LYS A 163 -8.14 -2.09 -18.07
CA LYS A 163 -6.71 -2.02 -18.37
C LYS A 163 -5.94 -3.22 -17.79
N ILE A 164 -6.29 -3.65 -16.56
CA ILE A 164 -5.68 -4.82 -15.92
C ILE A 164 -6.05 -6.11 -16.67
N ARG A 165 -7.34 -6.25 -17.07
CA ARG A 165 -7.82 -7.41 -17.86
C ARG A 165 -7.08 -7.56 -19.18
N LYS A 166 -6.82 -6.45 -19.88
CA LYS A 166 -6.09 -6.43 -21.15
C LYS A 166 -4.68 -7.02 -21.03
N ILE A 167 -4.01 -6.75 -19.92
CA ILE A 167 -2.63 -7.25 -19.67
C ILE A 167 -2.64 -8.71 -19.24
N LEU A 168 -3.52 -9.09 -18.32
CA LEU A 168 -3.54 -10.46 -17.78
C LEU A 168 -4.16 -11.49 -18.75
N LYS A 169 -4.97 -11.04 -19.70
CA LYS A 169 -5.69 -11.90 -20.69
C LYS A 169 -6.43 -13.08 -20.04
N ARG A 170 -6.99 -12.89 -18.85
CA ARG A 170 -7.70 -13.91 -18.08
C ARG A 170 -8.81 -13.31 -17.23
N LYS A 171 -9.72 -14.18 -16.74
CA LYS A 171 -10.79 -13.79 -15.84
C LYS A 171 -10.21 -13.20 -14.54
N ILE A 172 -10.73 -12.07 -14.11
CA ILE A 172 -10.40 -11.42 -12.85
C ILE A 172 -11.63 -11.50 -11.95
N ILE A 173 -11.44 -11.99 -10.75
CA ILE A 173 -12.48 -12.03 -9.71
C ILE A 173 -12.58 -10.64 -9.08
N ILE A 174 -13.79 -10.18 -8.79
CA ILE A 174 -14.01 -8.94 -8.03
C ILE A 174 -14.56 -9.34 -6.67
N ASN A 175 -13.81 -9.05 -5.61
CA ASN A 175 -14.19 -9.30 -4.22
C ASN A 175 -13.75 -8.12 -3.35
N THR A 176 -14.54 -7.06 -3.39
CA THR A 176 -14.25 -5.82 -2.66
C THR A 176 -14.73 -5.85 -1.20
N ASN A 177 -15.51 -6.86 -0.82
CA ASN A 177 -16.06 -7.00 0.53
C ASN A 177 -15.84 -8.42 1.10
N PRO A 178 -14.58 -8.86 1.31
CA PRO A 178 -14.31 -10.22 1.80
C PRO A 178 -14.63 -10.35 3.30
N ASN A 179 -15.04 -11.55 3.72
CA ASN A 179 -15.28 -11.88 5.14
C ASN A 179 -14.01 -11.70 6.01
N LYS A 180 -12.82 -11.85 5.42
CA LYS A 180 -11.53 -11.57 6.07
C LYS A 180 -10.78 -10.50 5.29
N LYS A 181 -10.47 -9.39 5.93
CA LYS A 181 -9.69 -8.29 5.33
C LYS A 181 -8.28 -8.76 4.99
N VAL A 182 -7.91 -8.73 3.74
CA VAL A 182 -6.56 -9.11 3.25
C VAL A 182 -5.75 -7.91 2.78
N ALA A 183 -6.38 -6.76 2.58
CA ALA A 183 -5.75 -5.52 2.16
C ALA A 183 -6.42 -4.31 2.85
N PRO A 184 -5.73 -3.15 2.87
CA PRO A 184 -6.29 -1.90 3.39
C PRO A 184 -7.55 -1.47 2.63
N GLY A 185 -8.47 -0.78 3.32
CA GLY A 185 -9.69 -0.23 2.70
C GLY A 185 -10.80 -1.24 2.44
N GLN A 186 -10.71 -2.46 2.97
CA GLN A 186 -11.78 -3.47 2.96
C GLN A 186 -12.63 -3.42 4.24
N SER A 187 -12.59 -2.32 4.98
CA SER A 187 -13.51 -2.08 6.10
C SER A 187 -14.82 -1.51 5.56
N LYS A 188 -15.97 -2.00 6.03
CA LYS A 188 -17.22 -1.26 5.92
C LYS A 188 -17.00 0.08 6.61
N LEU A 189 -17.39 1.17 5.97
CA LEU A 189 -17.51 2.48 6.58
C LEU A 189 -18.54 2.42 7.69
#